data_d77b34d1585676a80e21b6cd9288e3a8
#
_entry.id   d77b34d1585676a80e21b6cd9288e3a8
#
_cell.length_a   1.000
_cell.length_b   1.000
_cell.length_c   1.000
_cell.angle_alpha   90.00
_cell.angle_beta   90.00
_cell.angle_gamma   90.00
#
_symmetry.space_group_name_H-M   'P 1'
#
loop_
_entity.id
_entity.type
_entity.pdbx_description
1 polymer ?
#
loop_
_entity_poly.entity_id
_entity_poly.type
_entity_poly.pdbx_seq_one_letter_code
_entity_poly.pdbx_strand_id
1 'polypeptide(L)'
;MGQWDRFLQPYKQAVDELKIKLKGMRAQFEKSNETSPIEFVTGRVKPLASIYDKTLEKGLVFEPSDMLAHELQDIAGVRIMCQFVDEIPTVIELLRQRNDLIVVEERDYITNVKVSGYRSYHMIVEYPVATIQGEKRILAEIQIRTLAMNFWASIEHSLNYKYKGIFPEEIKNRLQSAAEAAFRLDEEMSLIREEIQEAQKYFTEYKEASNPKVRENNSKGAHENL
;
A
#
# COMPACT_ATOMS: atom_id res chain seq x y z
N MET A 1 -21.76 19.19 18.22
CA MET A 1 -20.61 18.62 17.49
C MET A 1 -19.35 19.35 17.96
N GLY A 2 -18.40 18.63 18.52
CA GLY A 2 -17.18 19.23 19.09
C GLY A 2 -16.29 19.87 18.02
N GLN A 3 -15.35 20.71 18.44
CA GLN A 3 -14.41 21.37 17.53
C GLN A 3 -13.57 20.32 16.76
N TRP A 4 -13.12 19.27 17.44
CA TRP A 4 -12.40 18.16 16.86
C TRP A 4 -13.23 17.33 15.87
N ASP A 5 -14.52 17.12 16.14
CA ASP A 5 -15.39 16.41 15.21
C ASP A 5 -15.49 17.13 13.86
N ARG A 6 -15.64 18.46 13.90
CA ARG A 6 -15.67 19.30 12.69
C ARG A 6 -14.35 19.29 11.94
N PHE A 7 -13.24 19.36 12.67
CA PHE A 7 -11.89 19.31 12.08
C PHE A 7 -11.61 17.97 11.39
N LEU A 8 -11.99 16.84 12.02
CA LEU A 8 -11.71 15.51 11.51
C LEU A 8 -12.69 15.02 10.42
N GLN A 9 -13.84 15.68 10.27
CA GLN A 9 -14.86 15.27 9.28
C GLN A 9 -14.33 15.19 7.83
N PRO A 10 -13.57 16.18 7.30
CA PRO A 10 -13.00 16.08 5.95
C PRO A 10 -11.97 14.94 5.83
N TYR A 11 -11.20 14.66 6.87
CA TYR A 11 -10.24 13.54 6.88
C TYR A 11 -10.94 12.19 6.83
N LYS A 12 -12.08 12.05 7.54
CA LYS A 12 -12.90 10.84 7.48
C LYS A 12 -13.45 10.63 6.07
N GLN A 13 -13.97 11.68 5.46
CA GLN A 13 -14.46 11.65 4.10
C GLN A 13 -13.34 11.28 3.12
N ALA A 14 -12.15 11.90 3.20
CA ALA A 14 -10.99 11.58 2.37
C ALA A 14 -10.61 10.09 2.47
N VAL A 15 -10.55 9.53 3.69
CA VAL A 15 -10.26 8.11 3.89
C VAL A 15 -11.29 7.23 3.23
N ASP A 16 -12.59 7.52 3.39
CA ASP A 16 -13.66 6.69 2.83
C ASP A 16 -13.69 6.76 1.30
N GLU A 17 -13.51 7.94 0.70
CA GLU A 17 -13.43 8.13 -0.76
C GLU A 17 -12.21 7.44 -1.36
N LEU A 18 -11.03 7.62 -0.77
CA LEU A 18 -9.80 6.95 -1.22
C LEU A 18 -9.93 5.44 -1.18
N LYS A 19 -10.50 4.88 -0.10
CA LYS A 19 -10.75 3.43 0.00
C LYS A 19 -11.66 2.93 -1.13
N ILE A 20 -12.73 3.65 -1.44
CA ILE A 20 -13.66 3.27 -2.53
C ILE A 20 -12.93 3.30 -3.87
N LYS A 21 -12.20 4.37 -4.16
CA LYS A 21 -11.46 4.54 -5.43
C LYS A 21 -10.38 3.48 -5.62
N LEU A 22 -9.60 3.18 -4.59
CA LEU A 22 -8.54 2.18 -4.65
C LEU A 22 -9.08 0.74 -4.76
N LYS A 23 -10.21 0.43 -4.09
CA LYS A 23 -10.94 -0.82 -4.31
C LYS A 23 -11.49 -0.92 -5.74
N GLY A 24 -11.93 0.22 -6.31
CA GLY A 24 -12.37 0.30 -7.70
C GLY A 24 -11.25 -0.03 -8.69
N MET A 25 -10.00 0.39 -8.41
CA MET A 25 -8.83 0.00 -9.22
C MET A 25 -8.63 -1.52 -9.22
N ARG A 26 -8.65 -2.16 -8.04
CA ARG A 26 -8.60 -3.63 -7.94
C ARG A 26 -9.66 -4.30 -8.81
N ALA A 27 -10.90 -3.86 -8.70
CA ALA A 27 -12.00 -4.43 -9.48
C ALA A 27 -11.85 -4.25 -11.01
N GLN A 28 -11.08 -3.27 -11.48
CA GLN A 28 -10.78 -3.11 -12.90
C GLN A 28 -9.84 -4.20 -13.41
N PHE A 29 -8.78 -4.55 -12.66
CA PHE A 29 -7.89 -5.67 -12.99
C PHE A 29 -8.65 -6.99 -13.07
N GLU A 30 -9.52 -7.28 -12.09
CA GLU A 30 -10.35 -8.49 -12.08
C GLU A 30 -11.23 -8.61 -13.34
N LYS A 31 -11.76 -7.48 -13.85
CA LYS A 31 -12.57 -7.45 -15.08
C LYS A 31 -11.74 -7.61 -16.36
N SER A 32 -10.48 -7.21 -16.34
CA SER A 32 -9.54 -7.35 -17.47
C SER A 32 -8.90 -8.74 -17.54
N ASN A 33 -9.25 -9.66 -16.65
CA ASN A 33 -8.57 -10.95 -16.44
C ASN A 33 -7.06 -10.80 -16.14
N GLU A 34 -6.68 -9.67 -15.53
CA GLU A 34 -5.33 -9.40 -15.07
C GLU A 34 -5.25 -9.60 -13.55
N THR A 35 -4.10 -10.05 -13.07
CA THR A 35 -3.87 -10.14 -11.64
C THR A 35 -3.72 -8.74 -11.06
N SER A 36 -4.56 -8.40 -10.08
CA SER A 36 -4.47 -7.12 -9.41
C SER A 36 -3.25 -7.06 -8.50
N PRO A 37 -2.42 -6.00 -8.55
CA PRO A 37 -1.33 -5.80 -7.59
C PRO A 37 -1.85 -5.39 -6.21
N ILE A 38 -3.15 -5.16 -6.06
CA ILE A 38 -3.80 -4.75 -4.81
C ILE A 38 -4.56 -5.93 -4.23
N GLU A 39 -4.13 -6.46 -3.11
CA GLU A 39 -4.84 -7.52 -2.39
C GLU A 39 -6.04 -6.97 -1.64
N PHE A 40 -5.83 -5.94 -0.81
CA PHE A 40 -6.92 -5.20 -0.18
C PHE A 40 -6.49 -3.80 0.25
N VAL A 41 -7.49 -2.96 0.57
CA VAL A 41 -7.29 -1.58 1.03
C VAL A 41 -8.00 -1.38 2.36
N THR A 42 -7.28 -0.82 3.32
CA THR A 42 -7.81 -0.37 4.61
C THR A 42 -7.53 1.12 4.81
N GLY A 43 -8.22 1.74 5.75
CA GLY A 43 -7.94 3.13 6.08
C GLY A 43 -8.55 3.51 7.40
N ARG A 44 -7.97 4.53 8.03
CA ARG A 44 -8.46 5.08 9.29
C ARG A 44 -8.13 6.57 9.41
N VAL A 45 -8.92 7.28 10.18
CA VAL A 45 -8.54 8.56 10.75
C VAL A 45 -7.76 8.31 12.03
N LYS A 46 -6.67 9.02 12.24
CA LYS A 46 -5.82 8.91 13.43
C LYS A 46 -6.65 9.24 14.68
N PRO A 47 -6.66 8.36 15.71
CA PRO A 47 -7.36 8.62 16.97
C PRO A 47 -6.84 9.89 17.66
N LEU A 48 -7.73 10.64 18.34
CA LEU A 48 -7.36 11.87 19.05
C LEU A 48 -6.21 11.66 20.03
N ALA A 49 -6.20 10.56 20.78
CA ALA A 49 -5.09 10.22 21.68
C ALA A 49 -3.75 10.15 20.95
N SER A 50 -3.72 9.52 19.75
CA SER A 50 -2.50 9.44 18.95
C SER A 50 -2.13 10.76 18.27
N ILE A 51 -3.10 11.66 18.01
CA ILE A 51 -2.84 13.03 17.57
C ILE A 51 -2.17 13.79 18.72
N TYR A 52 -2.73 13.67 19.94
CA TYR A 52 -2.18 14.30 21.14
C TYR A 52 -0.74 13.87 21.42
N ASP A 53 -0.48 12.56 21.44
CA ASP A 53 0.87 12.03 21.65
C ASP A 53 1.87 12.59 20.63
N LYS A 54 1.47 12.64 19.35
CA LYS A 54 2.33 13.13 18.27
C LYS A 54 2.53 14.66 18.33
N THR A 55 1.55 15.43 18.83
CA THR A 55 1.75 16.87 19.07
C THR A 55 2.78 17.12 20.17
N LEU A 56 2.77 16.30 21.23
CA LEU A 56 3.78 16.38 22.29
C LEU A 56 5.18 16.06 21.77
N GLU A 57 5.32 14.99 20.98
CA GLU A 57 6.60 14.61 20.37
C GLU A 57 7.18 15.69 19.47
N LYS A 58 6.33 16.41 18.74
CA LYS A 58 6.73 17.47 17.81
C LYS A 58 6.77 18.88 18.46
N GLY A 59 6.39 19.04 19.73
CA GLY A 59 6.30 20.33 20.40
C GLY A 59 5.21 21.24 19.83
N LEU A 60 4.13 20.66 19.28
CA LEU A 60 3.01 21.39 18.70
C LEU A 60 1.89 21.58 19.72
N VAL A 61 1.05 22.60 19.49
CA VAL A 61 -0.15 22.83 20.30
C VAL A 61 -1.24 21.83 19.88
N PHE A 62 -1.85 21.16 20.87
CA PHE A 62 -2.98 20.24 20.64
C PHE A 62 -4.29 21.01 20.46
N GLU A 63 -4.45 21.62 19.31
CA GLU A 63 -5.70 22.27 18.89
C GLU A 63 -5.96 22.03 17.40
N PRO A 64 -7.24 21.96 16.97
CA PRO A 64 -7.57 21.78 15.57
C PRO A 64 -7.32 23.08 14.79
N SER A 65 -6.21 23.12 14.08
CA SER A 65 -5.72 24.27 13.32
C SER A 65 -5.15 23.85 11.97
N ASP A 66 -5.03 24.78 11.04
CA ASP A 66 -4.40 24.54 9.74
C ASP A 66 -2.90 24.22 9.91
N MET A 67 -2.24 24.77 10.91
CA MET A 67 -0.87 24.43 11.26
C MET A 67 -0.76 22.95 11.66
N LEU A 68 -1.64 22.48 12.54
CA LEU A 68 -1.68 21.06 12.92
C LEU A 68 -1.97 20.16 11.71
N ALA A 69 -2.89 20.58 10.84
CA ALA A 69 -3.22 19.86 9.61
C ALA A 69 -2.02 19.68 8.67
N HIS A 70 -1.16 20.69 8.57
CA HIS A 70 0.05 20.67 7.74
C HIS A 70 1.16 19.82 8.38
N GLU A 71 1.37 19.94 9.69
CA GLU A 71 2.43 19.25 10.42
C GLU A 71 2.16 17.76 10.65
N LEU A 72 0.89 17.35 10.73
CA LEU A 72 0.47 15.97 10.89
C LEU A 72 -0.09 15.40 9.59
N GLN A 73 0.78 15.00 8.68
CA GLN A 73 0.45 14.48 7.35
C GLN A 73 -0.30 13.14 7.36
N ASP A 74 -0.40 12.46 8.52
CA ASP A 74 -0.97 11.12 8.70
C ASP A 74 -2.28 11.08 9.51
N ILE A 75 -3.00 12.23 9.59
CA ILE A 75 -4.34 12.27 10.20
C ILE A 75 -5.30 11.37 9.41
N ALA A 76 -5.30 11.48 8.07
CA ALA A 76 -5.93 10.51 7.18
C ALA A 76 -4.88 9.47 6.77
N GLY A 77 -5.10 8.20 7.11
CA GLY A 77 -4.21 7.11 6.76
C GLY A 77 -4.92 6.04 5.93
N VAL A 78 -4.34 5.67 4.79
CA VAL A 78 -4.80 4.57 3.95
C VAL A 78 -3.66 3.56 3.80
N ARG A 79 -4.00 2.27 3.80
CA ARG A 79 -3.03 1.19 3.55
C ARG A 79 -3.48 0.38 2.36
N ILE A 80 -2.57 0.16 1.44
CA ILE A 80 -2.70 -0.75 0.31
C ILE A 80 -1.83 -1.96 0.60
N MET A 81 -2.44 -3.15 0.59
CA MET A 81 -1.72 -4.41 0.75
C MET A 81 -1.50 -5.04 -0.61
N CYS A 82 -0.26 -5.45 -0.87
CA CYS A 82 0.16 -6.27 -1.98
C CYS A 82 0.44 -7.69 -1.48
N GLN A 83 0.32 -8.70 -2.35
CA GLN A 83 0.75 -10.05 -2.00
C GLN A 83 2.26 -10.18 -2.07
N PHE A 84 2.88 -9.55 -3.10
CA PHE A 84 4.30 -9.70 -3.42
C PHE A 84 5.02 -8.35 -3.44
N VAL A 85 6.34 -8.38 -3.20
CA VAL A 85 7.18 -7.17 -3.13
C VAL A 85 7.23 -6.44 -4.48
N ASP A 86 7.33 -7.17 -5.57
CA ASP A 86 7.42 -6.66 -6.94
C ASP A 86 6.13 -6.02 -7.46
N GLU A 87 5.00 -6.20 -6.77
CA GLU A 87 3.75 -5.49 -7.06
C GLU A 87 3.74 -4.05 -6.55
N ILE A 88 4.56 -3.73 -5.55
CA ILE A 88 4.60 -2.40 -4.93
C ILE A 88 4.95 -1.31 -5.95
N PRO A 89 5.98 -1.44 -6.80
CA PRO A 89 6.26 -0.45 -7.85
C PRO A 89 5.08 -0.20 -8.79
N THR A 90 4.35 -1.24 -9.16
CA THR A 90 3.15 -1.10 -10.01
C THR A 90 2.08 -0.25 -9.33
N VAL A 91 1.82 -0.49 -8.03
CA VAL A 91 0.85 0.31 -7.26
C VAL A 91 1.31 1.77 -7.14
N ILE A 92 2.61 2.02 -6.95
CA ILE A 92 3.18 3.38 -6.89
C ILE A 92 2.90 4.12 -8.19
N GLU A 93 3.19 3.50 -9.36
CA GLU A 93 2.95 4.12 -10.66
C GLU A 93 1.46 4.37 -10.93
N LEU A 94 0.59 3.45 -10.55
CA LEU A 94 -0.86 3.64 -10.63
C LEU A 94 -1.35 4.84 -9.80
N LEU A 95 -0.76 5.08 -8.64
CA LEU A 95 -1.07 6.24 -7.81
C LEU A 95 -0.54 7.55 -8.41
N ARG A 96 0.68 7.54 -8.97
CA ARG A 96 1.30 8.71 -9.62
C ARG A 96 0.52 9.18 -10.85
N GLN A 97 -0.09 8.25 -11.58
CA GLN A 97 -0.88 8.53 -12.78
C GLN A 97 -2.27 9.09 -12.49
N ARG A 98 -2.67 9.16 -11.22
CA ARG A 98 -4.01 9.67 -10.86
C ARG A 98 -4.09 11.19 -10.97
N ASN A 99 -5.20 11.66 -11.53
CA ASN A 99 -5.50 13.10 -11.70
C ASN A 99 -6.35 13.68 -10.55
N ASP A 100 -6.83 12.81 -9.65
CA ASP A 100 -7.72 13.20 -8.56
C ASP A 100 -7.00 13.34 -7.20
N LEU A 101 -5.69 13.26 -7.20
CA LEU A 101 -4.81 13.53 -6.07
C LEU A 101 -3.47 14.08 -6.57
N ILE A 102 -2.72 14.73 -5.69
CA ILE A 102 -1.37 15.23 -5.97
C ILE A 102 -0.40 14.56 -4.99
N VAL A 103 0.62 13.89 -5.52
CA VAL A 103 1.70 13.32 -4.69
C VAL A 103 2.60 14.48 -4.23
N VAL A 104 2.71 14.68 -2.92
CA VAL A 104 3.47 15.76 -2.29
C VAL A 104 4.84 15.29 -1.84
N GLU A 105 4.90 14.08 -1.29
CA GLU A 105 6.14 13.50 -0.75
C GLU A 105 6.11 11.98 -0.86
N GLU A 106 7.26 11.38 -1.10
CA GLU A 106 7.44 9.94 -1.12
C GLU A 106 8.59 9.53 -0.20
N ARG A 107 8.41 8.44 0.55
CA ARG A 107 9.40 7.90 1.49
C ARG A 107 9.51 6.39 1.28
N ASP A 108 10.60 5.97 0.69
CA ASP A 108 10.90 4.55 0.45
C ASP A 108 11.65 3.95 1.64
N TYR A 109 10.91 3.30 2.53
CA TYR A 109 11.47 2.50 3.62
C TYR A 109 11.62 1.01 3.25
N ILE A 110 11.44 0.64 1.98
CA ILE A 110 11.74 -0.71 1.49
C ILE A 110 13.22 -0.77 1.13
N THR A 111 13.69 0.19 0.32
CA THR A 111 15.10 0.36 -0.03
C THR A 111 15.90 0.96 1.14
N ASN A 112 15.36 2.01 1.78
CA ASN A 112 15.98 2.70 2.91
C ASN A 112 15.39 2.21 4.23
N VAL A 113 15.72 0.98 4.60
CA VAL A 113 15.15 0.28 5.76
C VAL A 113 15.48 1.04 7.05
N LYS A 114 14.48 1.21 7.92
CA LYS A 114 14.71 1.80 9.25
C LYS A 114 15.54 0.87 10.13
N VAL A 115 16.25 1.43 11.10
CA VAL A 115 17.07 0.67 12.06
C VAL A 115 16.28 -0.45 12.77
N SER A 116 14.98 -0.25 13.00
CA SER A 116 14.09 -1.25 13.57
C SER A 116 13.79 -2.44 12.65
N GLY A 117 14.16 -2.37 11.36
CA GLY A 117 13.78 -3.33 10.33
C GLY A 117 12.43 -3.00 9.64
N TYR A 118 11.78 -1.91 10.02
CA TYR A 118 10.52 -1.48 9.42
C TYR A 118 10.65 -1.21 7.93
N ARG A 119 9.73 -1.79 7.13
CA ARG A 119 9.62 -1.60 5.69
C ARG A 119 8.21 -1.19 5.31
N SER A 120 8.11 -0.22 4.43
CA SER A 120 6.87 0.26 3.81
C SER A 120 7.20 1.33 2.77
N TYR A 121 6.42 1.48 1.72
CA TYR A 121 6.47 2.68 0.90
C TYR A 121 5.38 3.65 1.36
N HIS A 122 5.74 4.91 1.59
CA HIS A 122 4.80 5.94 2.04
C HIS A 122 4.68 7.01 0.96
N MET A 123 3.44 7.35 0.62
CA MET A 123 3.11 8.50 -0.22
C MET A 123 2.27 9.47 0.58
N ILE A 124 2.70 10.71 0.70
CA ILE A 124 1.87 11.80 1.20
C ILE A 124 1.19 12.42 -0.01
N VAL A 125 -0.12 12.43 0.01
CA VAL A 125 -0.94 12.97 -1.08
C VAL A 125 -1.81 14.11 -0.57
N GLU A 126 -1.99 15.12 -1.42
CA GLU A 126 -3.01 16.13 -1.26
C GLU A 126 -4.26 15.67 -2.01
N TYR A 127 -5.35 15.50 -1.28
CA TYR A 127 -6.61 14.99 -1.79
C TYR A 127 -7.74 16.02 -1.62
N PRO A 128 -8.44 16.41 -2.72
CA PRO A 128 -9.54 17.34 -2.66
C PRO A 128 -10.82 16.66 -2.13
N VAL A 129 -11.40 17.23 -1.10
CA VAL A 129 -12.67 16.79 -0.51
C VAL A 129 -13.73 17.87 -0.72
N ALA A 130 -14.84 17.52 -1.36
CA ALA A 130 -15.97 18.40 -1.50
C ALA A 130 -16.76 18.47 -0.18
N THR A 131 -16.77 19.64 0.46
CA THR A 131 -17.55 19.90 1.69
C THR A 131 -18.69 20.85 1.43
N ILE A 132 -19.63 20.94 2.37
CA ILE A 132 -20.73 21.93 2.30
C ILE A 132 -20.25 23.39 2.29
N GLN A 133 -18.98 23.64 2.64
CA GLN A 133 -18.35 24.96 2.65
C GLN A 133 -17.44 25.18 1.43
N GLY A 134 -17.42 24.25 0.50
CA GLY A 134 -16.53 24.25 -0.67
C GLY A 134 -15.48 23.14 -0.63
N GLU A 135 -14.59 23.13 -1.60
CA GLU A 135 -13.48 22.16 -1.65
C GLU A 135 -12.46 22.45 -0.54
N LYS A 136 -12.06 21.40 0.16
CA LYS A 136 -10.96 21.41 1.11
C LYS A 136 -9.89 20.40 0.70
N ARG A 137 -8.62 20.82 0.63
CA ARG A 137 -7.50 19.93 0.35
C ARG A 137 -6.96 19.34 1.63
N ILE A 138 -6.87 18.01 1.66
CA ILE A 138 -6.50 17.22 2.84
C ILE A 138 -5.21 16.48 2.55
N LEU A 139 -4.24 16.56 3.46
CA LEU A 139 -3.09 15.66 3.43
C LEU A 139 -3.50 14.28 3.93
N ALA A 140 -3.17 13.26 3.17
CA ALA A 140 -3.38 11.86 3.53
C ALA A 140 -2.11 11.05 3.29
N GLU A 141 -1.79 10.14 4.21
CA GLU A 141 -0.70 9.19 4.06
C GLU A 141 -1.23 7.88 3.46
N ILE A 142 -0.67 7.47 2.33
CA ILE A 142 -0.90 6.15 1.73
C ILE A 142 0.33 5.30 2.00
N GLN A 143 0.14 4.20 2.74
CA GLN A 143 1.18 3.21 3.04
C GLN A 143 0.98 1.99 2.14
N ILE A 144 2.01 1.60 1.39
CA ILE A 144 2.00 0.43 0.51
C ILE A 144 2.94 -0.60 1.10
N ARG A 145 2.44 -1.81 1.33
CA ARG A 145 3.13 -2.91 2.02
C ARG A 145 2.72 -4.26 1.45
N THR A 146 3.58 -5.25 1.66
CA THR A 146 3.16 -6.65 1.56
C THR A 146 2.43 -7.09 2.83
N LEU A 147 1.83 -8.29 2.76
CA LEU A 147 1.21 -8.92 3.93
C LEU A 147 2.22 -9.16 5.07
N ALA A 148 3.44 -9.62 4.74
CA ALA A 148 4.47 -9.88 5.74
C ALA A 148 5.02 -8.59 6.35
N MET A 149 5.26 -7.54 5.57
CA MET A 149 5.63 -6.21 6.08
C MET A 149 4.55 -5.68 7.03
N ASN A 150 3.27 -5.83 6.68
CA ASN A 150 2.18 -5.37 7.53
C ASN A 150 2.01 -6.22 8.79
N PHE A 151 2.21 -7.52 8.70
CA PHE A 151 2.21 -8.42 9.88
C PHE A 151 3.23 -7.94 10.91
N TRP A 152 4.50 -7.81 10.49
CA TRP A 152 5.56 -7.38 11.39
C TRP A 152 5.29 -5.99 11.98
N ALA A 153 4.96 -4.99 11.14
CA ALA A 153 4.70 -3.61 11.59
C ALA A 153 3.52 -3.51 12.55
N SER A 154 2.50 -4.35 12.39
CA SER A 154 1.33 -4.37 13.27
C SER A 154 1.67 -4.95 14.65
N ILE A 155 2.49 -6.00 14.70
CA ILE A 155 2.94 -6.62 15.94
C ILE A 155 3.91 -5.69 16.67
N GLU A 156 4.91 -5.15 15.98
CA GLU A 156 5.89 -4.21 16.54
C GLU A 156 5.18 -2.98 17.17
N HIS A 157 4.25 -2.37 16.45
CA HIS A 157 3.46 -1.25 16.96
C HIS A 157 2.64 -1.65 18.20
N SER A 158 2.03 -2.84 18.23
CA SER A 158 1.27 -3.32 19.37
C SER A 158 2.15 -3.54 20.60
N LEU A 159 3.36 -4.06 20.39
CA LEU A 159 4.34 -4.29 21.48
C LEU A 159 4.83 -2.93 22.03
N ASN A 160 5.20 -1.99 21.17
CA ASN A 160 5.61 -0.64 21.57
C ASN A 160 4.53 0.10 22.35
N TYR A 161 3.27 -0.01 21.92
CA TYR A 161 2.16 0.65 22.60
C TYR A 161 1.90 0.08 24.00
N LYS A 162 2.06 -1.24 24.17
CA LYS A 162 1.84 -1.93 25.46
C LYS A 162 3.01 -1.78 26.43
N TYR A 163 4.21 -1.63 25.91
CA TYR A 163 5.42 -1.51 26.73
C TYR A 163 5.76 -0.04 26.98
N LYS A 164 5.50 0.42 28.20
CA LYS A 164 5.74 1.81 28.63
C LYS A 164 7.20 2.06 29.05
N GLY A 165 8.16 1.60 28.28
CA GLY A 165 9.58 1.74 28.61
C GLY A 165 10.49 1.69 27.38
N ILE A 166 11.78 1.82 27.61
CA ILE A 166 12.78 1.62 26.56
C ILE A 166 13.03 0.13 26.40
N PHE A 167 12.79 -0.43 25.23
CA PHE A 167 13.12 -1.83 24.97
C PHE A 167 14.60 -2.10 25.22
N PRO A 168 14.91 -3.19 25.95
CA PRO A 168 16.28 -3.70 26.03
C PRO A 168 16.84 -3.93 24.61
N GLU A 169 18.14 -3.70 24.45
CA GLU A 169 18.80 -3.81 23.14
C GLU A 169 18.63 -5.21 22.53
N GLU A 170 18.66 -6.25 23.36
CA GLU A 170 18.40 -7.62 22.93
C GLU A 170 17.03 -7.80 22.28
N ILE A 171 15.98 -7.16 22.83
CA ILE A 171 14.63 -7.23 22.27
C ILE A 171 14.54 -6.47 20.94
N LYS A 172 15.20 -5.31 20.82
CA LYS A 172 15.28 -4.56 19.55
C LYS A 172 15.95 -5.38 18.46
N ASN A 173 17.08 -6.03 18.78
CA ASN A 173 17.81 -6.89 17.84
C ASN A 173 16.95 -8.09 17.39
N ARG A 174 16.17 -8.69 18.28
CA ARG A 174 15.25 -9.77 17.94
C ARG A 174 14.10 -9.28 17.07
N LEU A 175 13.55 -8.09 17.32
CA LEU A 175 12.52 -7.48 16.46
C LEU A 175 13.06 -7.18 15.07
N GLN A 176 14.29 -6.67 14.97
CA GLN A 176 14.96 -6.46 13.69
C GLN A 176 15.20 -7.78 12.95
N SER A 177 15.71 -8.81 13.62
CA SER A 177 15.89 -10.14 12.99
C SER A 177 14.56 -10.74 12.51
N ALA A 178 13.47 -10.51 13.25
CA ALA A 178 12.14 -10.94 12.81
C ALA A 178 11.65 -10.17 11.58
N ALA A 179 11.97 -8.86 11.46
CA ALA A 179 11.66 -8.07 10.27
C ALA A 179 12.40 -8.58 9.03
N GLU A 180 13.69 -8.92 9.19
CA GLU A 180 14.51 -9.48 8.12
C GLU A 180 14.02 -10.87 7.69
N ALA A 181 13.57 -11.70 8.63
CA ALA A 181 12.99 -13.00 8.33
C ALA A 181 11.67 -12.86 7.55
N ALA A 182 10.81 -11.93 7.95
CA ALA A 182 9.56 -11.62 7.24
C ALA A 182 9.82 -11.12 5.81
N PHE A 183 10.84 -10.29 5.61
CA PHE A 183 11.20 -9.79 4.29
C PHE A 183 11.79 -10.88 3.39
N ARG A 184 12.66 -11.74 3.92
CA ARG A 184 13.16 -12.91 3.17
C ARG A 184 12.04 -13.87 2.75
N LEU A 185 11.01 -14.04 3.60
CA LEU A 185 9.84 -14.83 3.23
C LEU A 185 9.10 -14.18 2.05
N ASP A 186 8.92 -12.86 2.06
CA ASP A 186 8.31 -12.13 0.94
C ASP A 186 9.08 -12.32 -0.37
N GLU A 187 10.43 -12.21 -0.33
CA GLU A 187 11.29 -12.40 -1.51
C GLU A 187 11.16 -13.83 -2.04
N GLU A 188 11.23 -14.84 -1.17
CA GLU A 188 11.11 -16.25 -1.55
C GLU A 188 9.76 -16.54 -2.18
N MET A 189 8.66 -16.01 -1.63
CA MET A 189 7.32 -16.18 -2.20
C MET A 189 7.17 -15.51 -3.57
N SER A 190 7.84 -14.38 -3.81
CA SER A 190 7.89 -13.74 -5.14
C SER A 190 8.60 -14.64 -6.16
N LEU A 191 9.76 -15.22 -5.79
CA LEU A 191 10.51 -16.15 -6.65
C LEU A 191 9.69 -17.40 -6.98
N ILE A 192 9.07 -18.03 -6.00
CA ILE A 192 8.20 -19.22 -6.20
C ILE A 192 7.06 -18.89 -7.18
N ARG A 193 6.46 -17.71 -7.07
CA ARG A 193 5.41 -17.28 -8.00
C ARG A 193 5.95 -17.17 -9.44
N GLU A 194 7.12 -16.56 -9.63
CA GLU A 194 7.75 -16.42 -10.94
C GLU A 194 8.04 -17.80 -11.56
N GLU A 195 8.61 -18.73 -10.80
CA GLU A 195 8.87 -20.10 -11.24
C GLU A 195 7.58 -20.83 -11.67
N ILE A 196 6.49 -20.66 -10.89
CA ILE A 196 5.18 -21.23 -11.23
C ILE A 196 4.64 -20.63 -12.54
N GLN A 197 4.75 -19.32 -12.72
CA GLN A 197 4.29 -18.62 -13.93
C GLN A 197 5.09 -19.07 -15.16
N GLU A 198 6.40 -19.23 -15.04
CA GLU A 198 7.24 -19.78 -16.13
C GLU A 198 6.84 -21.21 -16.48
N ALA A 199 6.69 -22.07 -15.48
CA ALA A 199 6.25 -23.45 -15.71
C ALA A 199 4.88 -23.50 -16.42
N GLN A 200 3.94 -22.64 -16.05
CA GLN A 200 2.62 -22.55 -16.70
C GLN A 200 2.72 -22.11 -18.17
N LYS A 201 3.60 -21.18 -18.52
CA LYS A 201 3.84 -20.79 -19.92
C LYS A 201 4.31 -21.98 -20.75
N TYR A 202 5.31 -22.74 -20.26
CA TYR A 202 5.79 -23.95 -20.95
C TYR A 202 4.69 -24.99 -21.16
N PHE A 203 3.82 -25.20 -20.17
CA PHE A 203 2.70 -26.13 -20.32
C PHE A 203 1.66 -25.66 -21.34
N THR A 204 1.41 -24.36 -21.42
CA THR A 204 0.46 -23.79 -22.39
C THR A 204 1.01 -23.91 -23.80
N GLU A 205 2.26 -23.53 -24.03
CA GLU A 205 2.96 -23.65 -25.32
C GLU A 205 3.03 -25.10 -25.79
N TYR A 206 3.34 -26.04 -24.87
CA TYR A 206 3.37 -27.47 -25.17
C TYR A 206 2.01 -28.02 -25.59
N LYS A 207 0.93 -27.61 -24.91
CA LYS A 207 -0.45 -28.01 -25.26
C LYS A 207 -0.87 -27.47 -26.62
N GLU A 208 -0.54 -26.22 -26.94
CA GLU A 208 -0.82 -25.62 -28.24
C GLU A 208 -0.05 -26.29 -29.35
N ALA A 209 1.24 -26.54 -29.14
CA ALA A 209 2.10 -27.27 -30.12
C ALA A 209 1.67 -28.73 -30.33
N SER A 210 1.06 -29.35 -29.31
CA SER A 210 0.62 -30.76 -29.34
C SER A 210 -0.83 -30.91 -29.83
N ASN A 211 -1.56 -29.81 -30.07
CA ASN A 211 -2.95 -29.87 -30.53
C ASN A 211 -3.03 -30.08 -32.06
N PRO A 212 -3.55 -31.22 -32.56
CA PRO A 212 -3.57 -31.51 -33.99
C PRO A 212 -4.38 -30.50 -34.82
N LYS A 213 -5.36 -29.82 -34.25
CA LYS A 213 -6.18 -28.82 -34.95
C LYS A 213 -5.41 -27.53 -35.31
N VAL A 214 -4.35 -27.18 -34.60
CA VAL A 214 -3.51 -26.02 -34.92
C VAL A 214 -2.53 -26.33 -36.05
N ARG A 215 -2.09 -27.60 -36.18
CA ARG A 215 -1.23 -28.03 -37.28
C ARG A 215 -1.94 -28.03 -38.64
N GLU A 216 -3.24 -28.33 -38.69
CA GLU A 216 -4.00 -28.31 -39.96
C GLU A 216 -4.22 -26.91 -40.52
N ASN A 217 -4.38 -25.88 -39.68
CA ASN A 217 -4.56 -24.50 -40.14
C ASN A 217 -3.27 -23.88 -40.67
N ASN A 218 -2.11 -24.20 -40.10
CA ASN A 218 -0.81 -23.73 -40.60
C ASN A 218 -0.36 -24.45 -41.90
N SER A 219 -0.82 -25.67 -42.13
CA SER A 219 -0.51 -26.40 -43.40
C SER A 219 -1.42 -25.95 -44.55
N LYS A 220 -2.62 -25.45 -44.32
CA LYS A 220 -3.52 -24.94 -45.36
C LYS A 220 -3.15 -23.53 -45.83
N GLY A 221 -2.55 -22.69 -44.98
CA GLY A 221 -2.09 -21.34 -45.35
C GLY A 221 -0.80 -21.32 -46.20
N ALA A 222 -0.08 -22.44 -46.30
CA ALA A 222 1.16 -22.55 -47.09
C ALA A 222 0.92 -23.02 -48.55
N HIS A 223 -0.30 -23.40 -48.94
CA HIS A 223 -0.62 -23.89 -50.27
C HIS A 223 -1.45 -22.90 -51.13
N GLU A 224 -1.82 -21.74 -50.62
CA GLU A 224 -2.57 -20.72 -51.38
C GLU A 224 -1.71 -19.59 -51.99
N ASN A 225 -0.38 -19.67 -51.90
CA ASN A 225 0.53 -18.71 -52.57
C ASN A 225 1.56 -19.42 -53.47
N LEU A 226 1.09 -20.13 -54.48
CA LEU A 226 1.90 -20.57 -55.64
C LEU A 226 1.10 -20.36 -56.91
#